data_65113177cd02f9055ff14c680957f499
#
_entry.id   65113177cd02f9055ff14c680957f499
#
_cell.length_a   1.000
_cell.length_b   1.000
_cell.length_c   1.000
_cell.angle_alpha   90.00
_cell.angle_beta   90.00
_cell.angle_gamma   90.00
#
_symmetry.space_group_name_H-M   'P 1'
#
loop_
_entity.id
_entity.type
_entity.pdbx_description
1 polymer ?
#
loop_
_entity_poly.entity_id
_entity_poly.type
_entity_poly.pdbx_seq_one_letter_code
_entity_poly.pdbx_strand_id
1 'polypeptide(L)'
;KTQEQAKIRPGYYGVWAKCRKLSLEEMAEKIKSGMPYIIRFKSQGREDKKIKHKDIIKGNVEFPENDQDIVIIKADGLPTYHFAHAVDDHLMRTTHIIRSDEWLSSVPLHLQLFQELGFKAPKYAHIAPIMKNDNGNKRKLSKRKDPEAAVSYYAQEGIPKEAVKEYLLNIANSTFENWRRANPEKTIDEFELQLNKMSVSGALFDMTKLLDVSKIVISRMTANEVYENAINWAQKYDNDLKELLQNDKEYSIKVLGIERGNKKPRKDISKWSDIKENISYMYDELFNKDKSEYQYQVINNKEEINKILDLYINKYYNQNDDKQKWFDNIKELAEEMGYAKEVKAFKANPDKYKAHVGDVSTVLRVALTKRTNTPDMYEIMQILGKQKIEKRFQLAKEENN
;
A
#
# COMPACT_ATOMS: atom_id res chain seq x y z
N LYS A 1 -11.19 17.80 38.57
CA LYS A 1 -10.20 18.71 39.25
C LYS A 1 -9.98 18.32 40.72
N THR A 2 -11.01 18.31 41.58
CA THR A 2 -10.83 18.01 43.04
C THR A 2 -10.32 16.57 43.27
N GLN A 3 -10.84 15.59 42.53
CA GLN A 3 -10.37 14.19 42.59
C GLN A 3 -8.93 14.08 42.06
N GLU A 4 -8.58 14.77 41.01
CA GLU A 4 -7.22 14.79 40.43
C GLU A 4 -6.23 15.44 41.39
N GLN A 5 -6.61 16.56 42.00
CA GLN A 5 -5.79 17.22 43.04
C GLN A 5 -5.54 16.32 44.25
N ALA A 6 -6.55 15.53 44.63
CA ALA A 6 -6.45 14.54 45.71
C ALA A 6 -5.77 13.23 45.27
N LYS A 7 -5.30 13.11 44.00
CA LYS A 7 -4.74 11.92 43.40
C LYS A 7 -5.70 10.69 43.47
N ILE A 8 -7.00 10.96 43.40
CA ILE A 8 -8.05 9.95 43.40
C ILE A 8 -8.55 9.79 41.94
N ARG A 9 -8.89 8.56 41.54
CA ARG A 9 -9.43 8.27 40.21
C ARG A 9 -10.66 9.15 39.93
N PRO A 10 -10.67 9.96 38.86
CA PRO A 10 -11.84 10.75 38.47
C PRO A 10 -13.04 9.89 38.14
N GLY A 11 -14.23 10.29 38.62
CA GLY A 11 -15.45 9.56 38.33
C GLY A 11 -16.62 9.93 39.24
N TYR A 12 -17.81 9.35 38.92
CA TYR A 12 -19.02 9.53 39.70
C TYR A 12 -19.29 8.27 40.53
N TYR A 13 -18.68 8.17 41.70
CA TYR A 13 -18.76 7.05 42.62
C TYR A 13 -18.54 7.50 44.09
N GLY A 14 -18.86 6.66 45.05
CA GLY A 14 -18.66 6.92 46.48
C GLY A 14 -19.28 8.28 46.95
N VAL A 15 -18.52 9.06 47.68
CA VAL A 15 -18.93 10.38 48.19
C VAL A 15 -19.14 11.41 47.08
N TRP A 16 -18.57 11.18 45.90
CA TRP A 16 -18.69 12.05 44.74
C TRP A 16 -20.00 11.85 43.97
N ALA A 17 -20.71 10.75 44.21
CA ALA A 17 -21.97 10.39 43.55
C ALA A 17 -23.16 10.97 44.36
N LYS A 18 -23.25 12.29 44.45
CA LYS A 18 -24.21 13.02 45.35
C LYS A 18 -25.65 12.60 45.14
N CYS A 19 -26.12 12.39 43.89
CA CYS A 19 -27.51 12.06 43.60
C CYS A 19 -27.80 10.55 43.68
N ARG A 20 -26.79 9.68 43.90
CA ARG A 20 -26.95 8.23 43.91
C ARG A 20 -27.84 7.73 45.03
N LYS A 21 -27.95 8.47 46.16
CA LYS A 21 -28.70 8.12 47.33
C LYS A 21 -30.05 8.80 47.44
N LEU A 22 -30.44 9.64 46.46
CA LEU A 22 -31.76 10.28 46.44
C LEU A 22 -32.87 9.22 46.36
N SER A 23 -34.00 9.45 47.07
CA SER A 23 -35.20 8.64 46.90
C SER A 23 -35.88 8.95 45.54
N LEU A 24 -36.81 8.11 45.12
CA LEU A 24 -37.57 8.36 43.90
C LEU A 24 -38.42 9.62 44.01
N GLU A 25 -38.97 9.92 45.23
CA GLU A 25 -39.74 11.12 45.54
C GLU A 25 -38.88 12.36 45.39
N GLU A 26 -37.68 12.40 46.00
CA GLU A 26 -36.73 13.49 45.88
C GLU A 26 -36.28 13.74 44.44
N MET A 27 -36.08 12.67 43.65
CA MET A 27 -35.75 12.81 42.23
C MET A 27 -36.94 13.39 41.44
N ALA A 28 -38.17 12.91 41.70
CA ALA A 28 -39.37 13.38 41.04
C ALA A 28 -39.64 14.86 41.32
N GLU A 29 -39.45 15.32 42.55
CA GLU A 29 -39.60 16.73 42.94
C GLU A 29 -38.59 17.63 42.21
N LYS A 30 -37.33 17.21 42.12
CA LYS A 30 -36.29 17.96 41.40
C LYS A 30 -36.61 18.08 39.92
N ILE A 31 -37.11 17.01 39.31
CA ILE A 31 -37.53 17.00 37.88
C ILE A 31 -38.73 17.92 37.67
N LYS A 32 -39.75 17.85 38.55
CA LYS A 32 -40.95 18.70 38.49
C LYS A 32 -40.58 20.19 38.67
N SER A 33 -39.56 20.53 39.44
CA SER A 33 -39.07 21.90 39.62
C SER A 33 -38.35 22.47 38.39
N GLY A 34 -38.25 21.70 37.28
CA GLY A 34 -37.59 22.13 36.06
C GLY A 34 -36.05 22.04 36.11
N MET A 35 -35.47 21.36 37.09
CA MET A 35 -34.04 21.21 37.22
C MET A 35 -33.51 20.37 36.05
N PRO A 36 -32.52 20.86 35.30
CA PRO A 36 -31.88 20.05 34.25
C PRO A 36 -31.23 18.80 34.84
N TYR A 37 -31.42 17.67 34.19
CA TYR A 37 -30.89 16.39 34.66
C TYR A 37 -30.30 15.54 33.53
N ILE A 38 -29.48 14.57 33.93
CA ILE A 38 -28.93 13.52 33.08
C ILE A 38 -29.31 12.16 33.71
N ILE A 39 -29.44 11.14 32.90
CA ILE A 39 -29.67 9.79 33.40
C ILE A 39 -28.35 9.03 33.47
N ARG A 40 -28.07 8.45 34.65
CA ARG A 40 -26.90 7.63 34.87
C ARG A 40 -27.29 6.17 35.08
N PHE A 41 -26.44 5.31 34.59
CA PHE A 41 -26.48 3.90 34.92
C PHE A 41 -25.99 3.72 36.37
N LYS A 42 -26.78 3.03 37.24
CA LYS A 42 -26.40 2.77 38.61
C LYS A 42 -25.63 1.45 38.66
N SER A 43 -24.31 1.52 38.61
CA SER A 43 -23.45 0.34 38.63
C SER A 43 -23.57 -0.47 39.94
N GLN A 44 -23.60 -1.78 39.84
CA GLN A 44 -23.52 -2.72 40.97
C GLN A 44 -22.11 -3.33 41.08
N GLY A 45 -21.21 -3.02 40.17
CA GLY A 45 -19.86 -3.56 40.16
C GLY A 45 -18.95 -3.01 41.23
N ARG A 46 -17.87 -3.70 41.48
CA ARG A 46 -16.86 -3.38 42.47
C ARG A 46 -15.48 -3.43 41.86
N GLU A 47 -14.65 -2.42 42.13
CA GLU A 47 -13.27 -2.34 41.59
C GLU A 47 -12.36 -3.46 42.13
N ASP A 48 -12.64 -3.98 43.32
CA ASP A 48 -11.88 -5.06 43.96
C ASP A 48 -12.22 -6.45 43.37
N LYS A 49 -13.28 -6.55 42.56
CA LYS A 49 -13.66 -7.76 41.84
C LYS A 49 -13.20 -7.68 40.39
N LYS A 50 -12.89 -8.85 39.85
CA LYS A 50 -12.47 -8.99 38.43
C LYS A 50 -13.52 -9.72 37.62
N ILE A 51 -13.70 -9.25 36.38
CA ILE A 51 -14.45 -9.90 35.33
C ILE A 51 -13.50 -10.51 34.32
N LYS A 52 -13.76 -11.77 33.95
CA LYS A 52 -13.05 -12.45 32.86
C LYS A 52 -13.86 -12.36 31.58
N HIS A 53 -13.18 -11.99 30.51
CA HIS A 53 -13.79 -11.91 29.19
C HIS A 53 -12.91 -12.64 28.16
N LYS A 54 -13.54 -13.37 27.24
CA LYS A 54 -12.86 -14.01 26.12
C LYS A 54 -13.05 -13.18 24.86
N ASP A 55 -12.03 -12.37 24.55
CA ASP A 55 -11.95 -11.66 23.27
C ASP A 55 -11.49 -12.61 22.16
N ILE A 56 -12.02 -12.45 20.94
CA ILE A 56 -11.68 -13.36 19.82
C ILE A 56 -10.22 -13.22 19.42
N ILE A 57 -9.66 -12.00 19.48
CA ILE A 57 -8.28 -11.68 19.04
C ILE A 57 -7.32 -11.70 20.24
N LYS A 58 -7.68 -10.99 21.32
CA LYS A 58 -6.80 -10.84 22.49
C LYS A 58 -6.82 -12.06 23.42
N GLY A 59 -7.74 -13.00 23.22
CA GLY A 59 -7.88 -14.18 24.07
C GLY A 59 -8.54 -13.86 25.41
N ASN A 60 -8.11 -14.54 26.47
CA ASN A 60 -8.63 -14.31 27.82
C ASN A 60 -8.03 -13.03 28.42
N VAL A 61 -8.89 -12.08 28.74
CA VAL A 61 -8.54 -10.80 29.38
C VAL A 61 -9.30 -10.66 30.70
N GLU A 62 -8.65 -10.05 31.68
CA GLU A 62 -9.25 -9.75 32.98
C GLU A 62 -9.27 -8.25 33.24
N PHE A 63 -10.37 -7.76 33.76
CA PHE A 63 -10.56 -6.36 34.13
C PHE A 63 -11.18 -6.26 35.52
N PRO A 64 -10.99 -5.13 36.26
CA PRO A 64 -11.88 -4.81 37.35
C PRO A 64 -13.31 -4.62 36.85
N GLU A 65 -14.30 -4.96 37.66
CA GLU A 65 -15.70 -4.63 37.34
C GLU A 65 -15.88 -3.11 37.22
N ASN A 66 -16.86 -2.70 36.43
CA ASN A 66 -17.21 -1.26 36.38
C ASN A 66 -17.97 -0.87 37.65
N ASP A 67 -17.41 0.03 38.43
CA ASP A 67 -18.01 0.59 39.67
C ASP A 67 -18.55 2.03 39.49
N GLN A 68 -18.41 2.61 38.27
CA GLN A 68 -18.81 3.97 37.99
C GLN A 68 -20.22 4.08 37.43
N ASP A 69 -20.97 5.05 37.97
CA ASP A 69 -22.27 5.41 37.42
C ASP A 69 -22.10 6.33 36.22
N ILE A 70 -21.94 5.77 35.05
CA ILE A 70 -21.77 6.52 33.81
C ILE A 70 -23.05 7.19 33.35
N VAL A 71 -22.92 8.29 32.60
CA VAL A 71 -24.05 8.91 31.91
C VAL A 71 -24.49 8.02 30.77
N ILE A 72 -25.78 7.65 30.76
CA ILE A 72 -26.38 6.88 29.66
C ILE A 72 -27.27 7.74 28.76
N ILE A 73 -27.96 8.77 29.33
CA ILE A 73 -28.71 9.75 28.56
C ILE A 73 -28.29 11.16 28.99
N LYS A 74 -27.99 12.00 28.04
CA LYS A 74 -27.55 13.38 28.24
C LYS A 74 -28.75 14.31 28.54
N ALA A 75 -28.51 15.55 28.93
CA ALA A 75 -29.54 16.54 29.24
C ALA A 75 -30.41 16.93 28.02
N ASP A 76 -29.91 16.73 26.80
CA ASP A 76 -30.61 16.91 25.53
C ASP A 76 -31.49 15.70 25.14
N GLY A 77 -31.55 14.67 25.99
CA GLY A 77 -32.31 13.44 25.74
C GLY A 77 -31.59 12.41 24.86
N LEU A 78 -30.43 12.75 24.32
CA LEU A 78 -29.67 11.82 23.45
C LEU A 78 -28.85 10.82 24.27
N PRO A 79 -28.79 9.53 23.84
CA PRO A 79 -27.97 8.55 24.51
C PRO A 79 -26.48 8.83 24.35
N THR A 80 -25.70 8.36 25.31
CA THR A 80 -24.24 8.27 25.13
C THR A 80 -23.90 7.03 24.28
N TYR A 81 -22.68 7.01 23.72
CA TYR A 81 -22.18 5.86 22.95
C TYR A 81 -22.35 4.53 23.69
N HIS A 82 -22.03 4.47 24.97
CA HIS A 82 -22.11 3.23 25.74
C HIS A 82 -23.52 2.64 25.80
N PHE A 83 -24.52 3.48 25.96
CA PHE A 83 -25.91 3.04 26.00
C PHE A 83 -26.44 2.71 24.61
N ALA A 84 -26.17 3.59 23.63
CA ALA A 84 -26.52 3.34 22.24
C ALA A 84 -25.92 2.03 21.73
N HIS A 85 -24.66 1.75 22.04
CA HIS A 85 -23.99 0.51 21.72
C HIS A 85 -24.78 -0.73 22.22
N ALA A 86 -25.23 -0.74 23.48
CA ALA A 86 -25.94 -1.89 24.01
C ALA A 86 -27.33 -2.08 23.36
N VAL A 87 -28.07 -0.98 23.13
CA VAL A 87 -29.42 -0.99 22.57
C VAL A 87 -29.40 -1.29 21.07
N ASP A 88 -28.58 -0.55 20.32
CA ASP A 88 -28.53 -0.67 18.85
C ASP A 88 -28.02 -2.05 18.42
N ASP A 89 -26.94 -2.54 19.04
CA ASP A 89 -26.41 -3.86 18.72
C ASP A 89 -27.37 -5.00 19.08
N HIS A 90 -28.14 -4.85 20.15
CA HIS A 90 -29.20 -5.81 20.47
C HIS A 90 -30.30 -5.79 19.41
N LEU A 91 -30.84 -4.62 19.09
CA LEU A 91 -31.95 -4.46 18.12
C LEU A 91 -31.53 -4.86 16.69
N MET A 92 -30.30 -4.56 16.31
CA MET A 92 -29.72 -4.96 15.02
C MET A 92 -29.29 -6.43 14.99
N ARG A 93 -29.39 -7.16 16.11
CA ARG A 93 -28.98 -8.57 16.24
C ARG A 93 -27.50 -8.79 15.91
N THR A 94 -26.65 -7.85 16.27
CA THR A 94 -25.21 -7.92 16.09
C THR A 94 -24.62 -9.12 16.84
N THR A 95 -23.93 -9.99 16.11
CA THR A 95 -23.32 -11.19 16.68
C THR A 95 -21.86 -10.99 17.09
N HIS A 96 -21.14 -10.13 16.36
CA HIS A 96 -19.72 -9.86 16.54
C HIS A 96 -19.45 -8.37 16.45
N ILE A 97 -18.72 -7.82 17.42
CA ILE A 97 -18.26 -6.43 17.43
C ILE A 97 -16.77 -6.42 17.17
N ILE A 98 -16.39 -5.83 16.03
CA ILE A 98 -15.00 -5.68 15.63
C ILE A 98 -14.66 -4.20 15.77
N ARG A 99 -13.72 -3.86 16.66
CA ARG A 99 -13.33 -2.46 16.94
C ARG A 99 -11.88 -2.34 17.41
N SER A 100 -11.37 -1.11 17.49
CA SER A 100 -10.03 -0.83 18.01
C SER A 100 -9.88 -1.25 19.48
N ASP A 101 -8.70 -1.72 19.85
CA ASP A 101 -8.37 -2.13 21.24
C ASP A 101 -8.38 -0.98 22.25
N GLU A 102 -8.49 0.28 21.81
CA GLU A 102 -8.79 1.43 22.68
C GLU A 102 -10.08 1.26 23.47
N TRP A 103 -11.03 0.49 22.94
CA TRP A 103 -12.30 0.18 23.59
C TRP A 103 -12.26 -1.03 24.53
N LEU A 104 -11.10 -1.67 24.64
CA LEU A 104 -10.96 -2.89 25.44
C LEU A 104 -11.27 -2.65 26.90
N SER A 105 -10.83 -1.51 27.46
CA SER A 105 -11.12 -1.09 28.82
C SER A 105 -12.60 -0.80 29.11
N SER A 106 -13.42 -0.61 28.08
CA SER A 106 -14.86 -0.38 28.21
C SER A 106 -15.68 -1.69 28.23
N VAL A 107 -15.06 -2.83 27.99
CA VAL A 107 -15.75 -4.14 27.95
C VAL A 107 -16.52 -4.45 29.25
N PRO A 108 -15.95 -4.25 30.45
CA PRO A 108 -16.67 -4.50 31.70
C PRO A 108 -17.98 -3.74 31.79
N LEU A 109 -17.95 -2.46 31.43
CA LEU A 109 -19.11 -1.59 31.41
C LEU A 109 -20.16 -2.06 30.39
N HIS A 110 -19.73 -2.41 29.18
CA HIS A 110 -20.65 -2.84 28.13
C HIS A 110 -21.31 -4.18 28.50
N LEU A 111 -20.55 -5.13 29.02
CA LEU A 111 -21.11 -6.41 29.48
C LEU A 111 -22.13 -6.20 30.62
N GLN A 112 -21.87 -5.31 31.56
CA GLN A 112 -22.78 -4.93 32.61
C GLN A 112 -24.07 -4.30 32.06
N LEU A 113 -23.98 -3.40 31.07
CA LEU A 113 -25.15 -2.81 30.43
C LEU A 113 -26.02 -3.89 29.72
N PHE A 114 -25.40 -4.79 28.96
CA PHE A 114 -26.13 -5.90 28.33
C PHE A 114 -26.85 -6.75 29.37
N GLN A 115 -26.20 -7.08 30.47
CA GLN A 115 -26.77 -7.89 31.55
C GLN A 115 -27.95 -7.18 32.21
N GLU A 116 -27.83 -5.92 32.60
CA GLU A 116 -28.89 -5.16 33.28
C GLU A 116 -30.10 -4.89 32.39
N LEU A 117 -29.89 -4.79 31.06
CA LEU A 117 -30.97 -4.67 30.08
C LEU A 117 -31.61 -6.02 29.71
N GLY A 118 -31.11 -7.12 30.25
CA GLY A 118 -31.58 -8.47 29.90
C GLY A 118 -31.21 -8.89 28.48
N PHE A 119 -30.20 -8.27 27.88
CA PHE A 119 -29.76 -8.54 26.51
C PHE A 119 -28.59 -9.51 26.48
N LYS A 120 -28.56 -10.36 25.45
CA LYS A 120 -27.41 -11.23 25.21
C LYS A 120 -26.25 -10.39 24.64
N ALA A 121 -25.11 -10.36 25.32
CA ALA A 121 -23.91 -9.68 24.84
C ALA A 121 -23.36 -10.36 23.58
N PRO A 122 -22.94 -9.57 22.57
CA PRO A 122 -22.25 -10.08 21.39
C PRO A 122 -20.82 -10.54 21.73
N LYS A 123 -20.16 -11.21 20.77
CA LYS A 123 -18.74 -11.52 20.87
C LYS A 123 -17.92 -10.29 20.48
N TYR A 124 -16.81 -10.05 21.17
CA TYR A 124 -15.91 -8.94 20.89
C TYR A 124 -14.62 -9.41 20.24
N ALA A 125 -14.12 -8.61 19.31
CA ALA A 125 -12.84 -8.77 18.62
C ALA A 125 -12.13 -7.40 18.58
N HIS A 126 -11.14 -7.19 19.44
CA HIS A 126 -10.42 -5.95 19.54
C HIS A 126 -9.15 -5.96 18.69
N ILE A 127 -9.17 -5.21 17.57
CA ILE A 127 -8.08 -5.11 16.60
C ILE A 127 -7.02 -4.15 17.13
N ALA A 128 -5.76 -4.58 17.07
CA ALA A 128 -4.64 -3.71 17.39
C ALA A 128 -4.49 -2.58 16.35
N PRO A 129 -4.09 -1.37 16.75
CA PRO A 129 -3.89 -0.24 15.85
C PRO A 129 -2.67 -0.45 14.96
N ILE A 130 -2.66 0.20 13.80
CA ILE A 130 -1.45 0.32 13.00
C ILE A 130 -0.53 1.34 13.67
N MET A 131 0.73 0.96 13.84
CA MET A 131 1.75 1.75 14.51
C MET A 131 2.71 2.38 13.50
N LYS A 132 3.32 3.48 13.88
CA LYS A 132 4.41 4.13 13.14
C LYS A 132 5.63 4.28 14.04
N ASN A 133 6.81 4.14 13.46
CA ASN A 133 8.06 4.48 14.14
C ASN A 133 8.28 6.01 14.03
N ASP A 134 8.41 6.66 15.15
CA ASP A 134 8.66 8.10 15.25
C ASP A 134 9.92 8.31 16.11
N ASN A 135 11.05 8.50 15.46
CA ASN A 135 12.36 8.67 16.12
C ASN A 135 12.69 7.56 17.14
N GLY A 136 12.46 6.31 16.78
CA GLY A 136 12.72 5.14 17.64
C GLY A 136 11.55 4.76 18.57
N ASN A 137 10.55 5.61 18.70
CA ASN A 137 9.37 5.34 19.52
C ASN A 137 8.20 4.85 18.65
N LYS A 138 7.53 3.80 19.10
CA LYS A 138 6.31 3.31 18.44
C LYS A 138 5.11 4.11 18.92
N ARG A 139 4.40 4.74 18.01
CA ARG A 139 3.11 5.41 18.27
C ARG A 139 2.04 4.94 17.29
N LYS A 140 0.78 5.12 17.66
CA LYS A 140 -0.35 4.88 16.76
C LYS A 140 -0.29 5.81 15.56
N LEU A 141 -0.57 5.27 14.38
CA LEU A 141 -0.77 6.04 13.14
C LEU A 141 -1.92 7.03 13.33
N SER A 142 -1.73 8.29 12.97
CA SER A 142 -2.64 9.37 13.30
C SER A 142 -3.02 10.22 12.09
N LYS A 143 -4.32 10.33 11.79
CA LYS A 143 -4.83 11.17 10.69
C LYS A 143 -4.38 12.63 10.73
N ARG A 144 -4.02 13.16 11.93
CA ARG A 144 -3.57 14.55 12.08
C ARG A 144 -2.10 14.75 11.75
N LYS A 145 -1.29 13.70 11.86
CA LYS A 145 0.18 13.76 11.69
C LYS A 145 0.68 13.00 10.47
N ASP A 146 -0.04 11.99 10.03
CA ASP A 146 0.41 11.02 9.06
C ASP A 146 -0.56 10.99 7.86
N PRO A 147 -0.15 11.50 6.68
CA PRO A 147 -1.00 11.48 5.49
C PRO A 147 -1.48 10.07 5.14
N GLU A 148 -0.63 9.08 5.32
CA GLU A 148 -0.90 7.66 5.06
C GLU A 148 -1.95 7.03 6.01
N ALA A 149 -2.41 7.75 7.01
CA ALA A 149 -3.55 7.35 7.82
C ALA A 149 -4.91 7.63 7.14
N ALA A 150 -4.91 8.38 6.03
CA ALA A 150 -6.10 8.69 5.25
C ALA A 150 -6.17 7.82 4.00
N VAL A 151 -7.34 7.22 3.73
CA VAL A 151 -7.54 6.38 2.53
C VAL A 151 -7.36 7.18 1.24
N SER A 152 -7.73 8.47 1.25
CA SER A 152 -7.54 9.38 0.11
C SER A 152 -6.09 9.58 -0.30
N TYR A 153 -5.15 9.44 0.62
CA TYR A 153 -3.72 9.52 0.35
C TYR A 153 -3.28 8.47 -0.69
N TYR A 154 -3.66 7.21 -0.49
CA TYR A 154 -3.28 6.12 -1.42
C TYR A 154 -3.88 6.32 -2.80
N ALA A 155 -5.12 6.81 -2.87
CA ALA A 155 -5.76 7.12 -4.13
C ALA A 155 -5.05 8.27 -4.87
N GLN A 156 -4.64 9.31 -4.15
CA GLN A 156 -3.92 10.46 -4.70
C GLN A 156 -2.52 10.06 -5.19
N GLU A 157 -1.79 9.26 -4.41
CA GLU A 157 -0.49 8.71 -4.79
C GLU A 157 -0.56 7.73 -5.97
N GLY A 158 -1.75 7.20 -6.28
CA GLY A 158 -1.94 6.24 -7.37
C GLY A 158 -1.64 4.80 -6.98
N ILE A 159 -1.71 4.47 -5.68
CA ILE A 159 -1.55 3.10 -5.20
C ILE A 159 -2.87 2.35 -5.40
N PRO A 160 -2.89 1.20 -6.10
CA PRO A 160 -4.11 0.40 -6.29
C PRO A 160 -4.77 0.02 -4.97
N LYS A 161 -6.11 0.12 -4.92
CA LYS A 161 -6.87 -0.27 -3.71
C LYS A 161 -6.66 -1.73 -3.32
N GLU A 162 -6.47 -2.60 -4.30
CA GLU A 162 -6.16 -4.03 -4.11
C GLU A 162 -4.82 -4.21 -3.38
N ALA A 163 -3.82 -3.41 -3.74
CA ALA A 163 -2.51 -3.43 -3.07
C ALA A 163 -2.61 -2.98 -1.61
N VAL A 164 -3.37 -1.92 -1.34
CA VAL A 164 -3.60 -1.46 0.04
C VAL A 164 -4.31 -2.53 0.87
N LYS A 165 -5.37 -3.16 0.32
CA LYS A 165 -6.08 -4.26 0.99
C LYS A 165 -5.15 -5.46 1.25
N GLU A 166 -4.38 -5.89 0.25
CA GLU A 166 -3.43 -7.00 0.35
C GLU A 166 -2.34 -6.72 1.40
N TYR A 167 -1.82 -5.49 1.42
CA TYR A 167 -0.88 -5.05 2.44
C TYR A 167 -1.49 -5.07 3.85
N LEU A 168 -2.71 -4.55 4.02
CA LEU A 168 -3.40 -4.55 5.31
C LEU A 168 -3.65 -5.98 5.80
N LEU A 169 -4.03 -6.91 4.92
CA LEU A 169 -4.17 -8.32 5.27
C LEU A 169 -2.83 -8.94 5.70
N ASN A 170 -1.73 -8.60 5.02
CA ASN A 170 -0.39 -9.07 5.40
C ASN A 170 0.01 -8.67 6.82
N ILE A 171 -0.31 -7.43 7.24
CA ILE A 171 0.08 -6.94 8.58
C ILE A 171 -0.93 -7.31 9.65
N ALA A 172 -2.19 -7.57 9.29
CA ALA A 172 -3.27 -7.84 10.22
C ALA A 172 -3.49 -9.33 10.49
N ASN A 173 -3.18 -10.22 9.56
CA ASN A 173 -3.50 -11.64 9.69
C ASN A 173 -2.29 -12.54 9.42
N SER A 174 -1.93 -13.36 10.40
CA SER A 174 -0.71 -14.20 10.36
C SER A 174 -0.72 -15.32 9.31
N THR A 175 -1.88 -15.66 8.74
CA THR A 175 -2.00 -16.73 7.73
C THR A 175 -2.05 -16.21 6.30
N PHE A 176 -2.27 -14.89 6.10
CA PHE A 176 -2.47 -14.33 4.78
C PHE A 176 -1.25 -14.47 3.86
N GLU A 177 -0.05 -14.21 4.36
CA GLU A 177 1.17 -14.28 3.55
C GLU A 177 1.40 -15.68 2.98
N ASN A 178 1.21 -16.73 3.80
CA ASN A 178 1.34 -18.10 3.34
C ASN A 178 0.25 -18.47 2.34
N TRP A 179 -1.00 -18.04 2.59
CA TRP A 179 -2.09 -18.25 1.65
C TRP A 179 -1.82 -17.56 0.31
N ARG A 180 -1.35 -16.31 0.31
CA ARG A 180 -1.03 -15.57 -0.90
C ARG A 180 0.11 -16.23 -1.70
N ARG A 181 1.13 -16.75 -1.01
CA ARG A 181 2.23 -17.47 -1.65
C ARG A 181 1.78 -18.75 -2.33
N ALA A 182 0.84 -19.47 -1.70
CA ALA A 182 0.25 -20.69 -2.26
C ALA A 182 -0.80 -20.42 -3.36
N ASN A 183 -1.37 -19.23 -3.40
CA ASN A 183 -2.45 -18.85 -4.30
C ASN A 183 -2.16 -17.50 -5.00
N PRO A 184 -1.10 -17.41 -5.83
CA PRO A 184 -0.65 -16.12 -6.41
C PRO A 184 -1.70 -15.50 -7.36
N GLU A 185 -2.49 -16.31 -8.06
CA GLU A 185 -3.45 -15.88 -9.06
C GLU A 185 -4.88 -15.61 -8.50
N LYS A 186 -5.14 -16.01 -7.25
CA LYS A 186 -6.47 -15.82 -6.67
C LYS A 186 -6.72 -14.38 -6.25
N THR A 187 -7.98 -13.98 -6.28
CA THR A 187 -8.40 -12.69 -5.71
C THR A 187 -8.33 -12.72 -4.19
N ILE A 188 -8.17 -11.56 -3.56
CA ILE A 188 -8.13 -11.47 -2.09
C ILE A 188 -9.46 -11.84 -1.44
N ASP A 189 -10.57 -11.73 -2.18
CA ASP A 189 -11.91 -12.06 -1.69
C ASP A 189 -12.10 -13.57 -1.50
N GLU A 190 -11.20 -14.39 -2.06
CA GLU A 190 -11.15 -15.84 -1.84
C GLU A 190 -10.39 -16.22 -0.54
N PHE A 191 -9.79 -15.25 0.13
CA PHE A 191 -9.13 -15.49 1.41
C PHE A 191 -10.15 -15.54 2.54
N GLU A 192 -10.20 -16.66 3.26
CA GLU A 192 -11.04 -16.81 4.44
C GLU A 192 -10.39 -16.10 5.65
N LEU A 193 -10.89 -14.90 5.97
CA LEU A 193 -10.42 -14.13 7.11
C LEU A 193 -10.85 -14.75 8.43
N GLN A 194 -9.91 -15.25 9.20
CA GLN A 194 -10.15 -15.78 10.54
C GLN A 194 -9.75 -14.75 11.62
N LEU A 195 -10.72 -14.26 12.39
CA LEU A 195 -10.50 -13.25 13.43
C LEU A 195 -9.48 -13.70 14.50
N ASN A 196 -9.48 -14.97 14.86
CA ASN A 196 -8.55 -15.55 15.84
C ASN A 196 -7.10 -15.67 15.31
N LYS A 197 -6.86 -15.39 14.05
CA LYS A 197 -5.53 -15.30 13.40
C LYS A 197 -5.08 -13.86 13.19
N MET A 198 -5.88 -12.89 13.64
CA MET A 198 -5.50 -11.49 13.61
C MET A 198 -4.34 -11.20 14.57
N SER A 199 -3.51 -10.21 14.24
CA SER A 199 -2.38 -9.79 15.07
C SER A 199 -2.86 -9.24 16.42
N VAL A 200 -2.31 -9.76 17.52
CA VAL A 200 -2.62 -9.31 18.89
C VAL A 200 -1.98 -7.95 19.19
N SER A 201 -0.80 -7.69 18.63
CA SER A 201 -0.05 -6.44 18.78
C SER A 201 -0.11 -5.60 17.51
N GLY A 202 0.03 -4.28 17.65
CA GLY A 202 0.03 -3.35 16.52
C GLY A 202 1.25 -3.57 15.60
N ALA A 203 0.98 -3.76 14.31
CA ALA A 203 1.99 -3.85 13.29
C ALA A 203 2.52 -2.47 12.91
N LEU A 204 3.82 -2.37 12.62
CA LEU A 204 4.40 -1.14 12.08
C LEU A 204 3.99 -0.96 10.61
N PHE A 205 3.54 0.24 10.29
CA PHE A 205 3.33 0.66 8.91
C PHE A 205 4.69 0.80 8.20
N ASP A 206 4.80 0.19 7.05
CA ASP A 206 5.98 0.22 6.18
C ASP A 206 5.55 0.53 4.74
N MET A 207 5.87 1.74 4.29
CA MET A 207 5.56 2.21 2.94
C MET A 207 6.33 1.41 1.87
N THR A 208 7.59 1.04 2.14
CA THR A 208 8.40 0.25 1.21
C THR A 208 7.74 -1.10 0.96
N LYS A 209 7.32 -1.78 2.03
CA LYS A 209 6.59 -3.05 1.92
C LYS A 209 5.25 -2.89 1.17
N LEU A 210 4.52 -1.81 1.40
CA LEU A 210 3.28 -1.52 0.65
C LEU A 210 3.56 -1.35 -0.84
N LEU A 211 4.59 -0.58 -1.21
CA LEU A 211 4.97 -0.38 -2.62
C LEU A 211 5.45 -1.70 -3.27
N ASP A 212 6.15 -2.57 -2.55
CA ASP A 212 6.53 -3.88 -3.05
C ASP A 212 5.32 -4.79 -3.27
N VAL A 213 4.33 -4.78 -2.36
CA VAL A 213 3.04 -5.45 -2.58
C VAL A 213 2.35 -4.87 -3.82
N SER A 214 2.37 -3.55 -3.98
CA SER A 214 1.75 -2.86 -5.12
C SER A 214 2.38 -3.26 -6.45
N LYS A 215 3.72 -3.33 -6.54
CA LYS A 215 4.42 -3.86 -7.71
C LYS A 215 3.96 -5.27 -8.09
N ILE A 216 3.78 -6.13 -7.08
CA ILE A 216 3.31 -7.50 -7.30
C ILE A 216 1.87 -7.50 -7.82
N VAL A 217 0.98 -6.70 -7.23
CA VAL A 217 -0.42 -6.58 -7.67
C VAL A 217 -0.50 -6.06 -9.11
N ILE A 218 0.21 -4.96 -9.43
CA ILE A 218 0.24 -4.39 -10.77
C ILE A 218 0.86 -5.36 -11.79
N SER A 219 1.87 -6.15 -11.38
CA SER A 219 2.52 -7.11 -12.29
C SER A 219 1.61 -8.24 -12.76
N ARG A 220 0.55 -8.56 -12.02
CA ARG A 220 -0.46 -9.56 -12.39
C ARG A 220 -1.48 -9.03 -13.41
N MET A 221 -1.60 -7.71 -13.54
CA MET A 221 -2.56 -7.08 -14.45
C MET A 221 -2.12 -7.22 -15.91
N THR A 222 -3.07 -7.37 -16.80
CA THR A 222 -2.85 -7.27 -18.25
C THR A 222 -2.48 -5.85 -18.66
N ALA A 223 -1.91 -5.66 -19.85
CA ALA A 223 -1.60 -4.33 -20.39
C ALA A 223 -2.85 -3.43 -20.46
N ASN A 224 -4.00 -3.99 -20.85
CA ASN A 224 -5.27 -3.28 -20.90
C ASN A 224 -5.73 -2.82 -19.49
N GLU A 225 -5.65 -3.71 -18.50
CA GLU A 225 -6.01 -3.36 -17.12
C GLU A 225 -5.12 -2.26 -16.56
N VAL A 226 -3.81 -2.31 -16.82
CA VAL A 226 -2.89 -1.23 -16.41
C VAL A 226 -3.24 0.07 -17.11
N TYR A 227 -3.52 0.02 -18.43
CA TYR A 227 -3.94 1.21 -19.19
C TYR A 227 -5.20 1.83 -18.61
N GLU A 228 -6.27 1.05 -18.43
CA GLU A 228 -7.56 1.57 -17.93
C GLU A 228 -7.44 2.11 -16.49
N ASN A 229 -6.71 1.44 -15.62
CA ASN A 229 -6.47 1.94 -14.26
C ASN A 229 -5.63 3.23 -14.26
N ALA A 230 -4.59 3.31 -15.10
CA ALA A 230 -3.76 4.50 -15.24
C ALA A 230 -4.58 5.70 -15.77
N ILE A 231 -5.42 5.50 -16.78
CA ILE A 231 -6.31 6.54 -17.33
C ILE A 231 -7.31 7.02 -16.27
N ASN A 232 -7.96 6.10 -15.56
CA ASN A 232 -8.92 6.42 -14.50
C ASN A 232 -8.29 7.25 -13.38
N TRP A 233 -7.06 6.93 -13.01
CA TRP A 233 -6.29 7.71 -12.04
C TRP A 233 -5.88 9.06 -12.63
N ALA A 234 -5.30 9.07 -13.82
CA ALA A 234 -4.74 10.25 -14.48
C ALA A 234 -5.83 11.30 -14.78
N GLN A 235 -7.03 10.87 -15.13
CA GLN A 235 -8.17 11.78 -15.34
C GLN A 235 -8.46 12.66 -14.13
N LYS A 236 -8.09 12.22 -12.94
CA LYS A 236 -8.35 12.93 -11.69
C LYS A 236 -7.13 13.66 -11.14
N TYR A 237 -5.93 13.15 -11.40
CA TYR A 237 -4.71 13.59 -10.71
C TYR A 237 -3.55 14.01 -11.63
N ASP A 238 -3.53 13.60 -12.91
CA ASP A 238 -2.46 13.95 -13.88
C ASP A 238 -2.99 14.00 -15.31
N ASN A 239 -3.48 15.19 -15.71
CA ASN A 239 -4.05 15.38 -17.06
C ASN A 239 -3.00 15.16 -18.17
N ASP A 240 -1.73 15.49 -17.93
CA ASP A 240 -0.68 15.27 -18.93
C ASP A 240 -0.46 13.79 -19.22
N LEU A 241 -0.45 12.94 -18.18
CA LEU A 241 -0.37 11.49 -18.37
C LEU A 241 -1.58 10.95 -19.11
N LYS A 242 -2.79 11.45 -18.79
CA LYS A 242 -4.00 11.07 -19.49
C LYS A 242 -3.90 11.39 -20.98
N GLU A 243 -3.55 12.63 -21.33
CA GLU A 243 -3.39 13.05 -22.72
C GLU A 243 -2.33 12.22 -23.46
N LEU A 244 -1.18 11.98 -22.82
CA LEU A 244 -0.10 11.15 -23.36
C LEU A 244 -0.59 9.75 -23.73
N LEU A 245 -1.29 9.09 -22.81
CA LEU A 245 -1.76 7.72 -23.02
C LEU A 245 -2.92 7.64 -24.00
N GLN A 246 -3.79 8.64 -24.06
CA GLN A 246 -4.96 8.68 -24.96
C GLN A 246 -4.59 9.08 -26.39
N ASN A 247 -3.52 9.82 -26.62
CA ASN A 247 -3.09 10.26 -27.94
C ASN A 247 -2.90 9.10 -28.93
N ASP A 248 -2.34 7.98 -28.46
CA ASP A 248 -2.28 6.71 -29.18
C ASP A 248 -2.50 5.56 -28.18
N LYS A 249 -3.76 5.14 -28.06
CA LYS A 249 -4.16 4.08 -27.13
C LYS A 249 -3.46 2.75 -27.43
N GLU A 250 -3.37 2.37 -28.71
CA GLU A 250 -2.78 1.07 -29.09
C GLU A 250 -1.28 1.05 -28.79
N TYR A 251 -0.58 2.14 -29.11
CA TYR A 251 0.82 2.30 -28.78
C TYR A 251 1.04 2.26 -27.25
N SER A 252 0.25 2.99 -26.49
CA SER A 252 0.33 3.04 -25.04
C SER A 252 0.12 1.67 -24.40
N ILE A 253 -0.85 0.90 -24.89
CA ILE A 253 -1.08 -0.48 -24.42
C ILE A 253 0.13 -1.38 -24.75
N LYS A 254 0.74 -1.27 -25.94
CA LYS A 254 1.97 -2.00 -26.28
C LYS A 254 3.12 -1.65 -25.33
N VAL A 255 3.33 -0.36 -25.05
CA VAL A 255 4.37 0.12 -24.13
C VAL A 255 4.16 -0.42 -22.70
N LEU A 256 2.93 -0.33 -22.20
CA LEU A 256 2.57 -0.86 -20.88
C LEU A 256 2.60 -2.39 -20.85
N GLY A 257 2.54 -3.04 -22.00
CA GLY A 257 2.57 -4.49 -22.17
C GLY A 257 3.95 -5.14 -22.12
N ILE A 258 5.03 -4.35 -22.23
CA ILE A 258 6.40 -4.88 -22.23
C ILE A 258 6.63 -5.75 -20.98
N GLU A 259 7.11 -7.00 -21.21
CA GLU A 259 7.35 -8.01 -20.16
C GLU A 259 6.13 -8.39 -19.30
N ARG A 260 4.90 -8.12 -19.74
CA ARG A 260 3.69 -8.61 -19.09
C ARG A 260 3.25 -9.96 -19.65
N GLY A 261 2.55 -10.75 -18.83
CA GLY A 261 2.10 -12.09 -19.21
C GLY A 261 3.18 -13.17 -19.22
N ASN A 262 4.42 -12.85 -18.90
CA ASN A 262 5.52 -13.78 -18.77
C ASN A 262 5.49 -14.48 -17.39
N LYS A 263 6.20 -15.63 -17.27
CA LYS A 263 6.37 -16.33 -15.98
C LYS A 263 6.99 -15.43 -14.89
N LYS A 264 7.75 -14.42 -15.28
CA LYS A 264 8.34 -13.41 -14.40
C LYS A 264 7.99 -12.02 -14.93
N PRO A 265 6.76 -11.52 -14.67
CA PRO A 265 6.34 -10.23 -15.16
C PRO A 265 7.16 -9.09 -14.51
N ARG A 266 7.27 -7.96 -15.24
CA ARG A 266 7.98 -6.78 -14.73
C ARG A 266 7.32 -6.22 -13.46
N LYS A 267 8.15 -5.69 -12.55
CA LYS A 267 7.74 -5.14 -11.24
C LYS A 267 8.32 -3.74 -10.99
N ASP A 268 8.34 -2.91 -12.01
CA ASP A 268 8.91 -1.56 -11.97
C ASP A 268 7.87 -0.47 -11.68
N ILE A 269 6.58 -0.75 -11.87
CA ILE A 269 5.50 0.18 -11.56
C ILE A 269 4.94 -0.15 -10.17
N SER A 270 5.05 0.80 -9.25
CA SER A 270 4.50 0.69 -7.90
C SER A 270 3.23 1.52 -7.69
N LYS A 271 3.07 2.57 -8.48
CA LYS A 271 1.96 3.51 -8.42
C LYS A 271 1.61 3.98 -9.83
N TRP A 272 0.39 4.39 -10.04
CA TRP A 272 -0.01 4.98 -11.33
C TRP A 272 0.75 6.29 -11.63
N SER A 273 1.11 7.04 -10.58
CA SER A 273 1.95 8.25 -10.70
C SER A 273 3.38 7.99 -11.21
N ASP A 274 3.90 6.76 -11.08
CA ASP A 274 5.24 6.41 -11.57
C ASP A 274 5.25 6.17 -13.10
N ILE A 275 4.09 5.93 -13.72
CA ILE A 275 4.00 5.48 -15.11
C ILE A 275 4.66 6.47 -16.06
N LYS A 276 4.34 7.77 -15.97
CA LYS A 276 4.86 8.79 -16.89
C LYS A 276 6.39 8.80 -16.94
N GLU A 277 7.02 8.72 -15.78
CA GLU A 277 8.48 8.67 -15.68
C GLU A 277 9.01 7.34 -16.23
N ASN A 278 8.41 6.22 -15.86
CA ASN A 278 8.88 4.89 -16.25
C ASN A 278 8.81 4.62 -17.76
N ILE A 279 7.89 5.27 -18.48
CA ILE A 279 7.72 5.08 -19.93
C ILE A 279 8.12 6.28 -20.76
N SER A 280 8.64 7.37 -20.16
CA SER A 280 8.94 8.63 -20.83
C SER A 280 9.82 8.46 -22.07
N TYR A 281 10.81 7.58 -22.01
CA TYR A 281 11.71 7.30 -23.13
C TYR A 281 11.00 6.62 -24.33
N MET A 282 9.80 6.11 -24.19
CA MET A 282 9.03 5.54 -25.32
C MET A 282 8.36 6.63 -26.18
N TYR A 283 8.13 7.82 -25.67
CA TYR A 283 7.45 8.93 -26.33
C TYR A 283 8.43 10.00 -26.77
N ASP A 284 8.49 10.28 -28.08
CA ASP A 284 9.48 11.19 -28.65
C ASP A 284 9.43 12.61 -28.08
N GLU A 285 8.23 13.10 -27.75
CA GLU A 285 8.06 14.41 -27.12
C GLU A 285 8.70 14.48 -25.72
N LEU A 286 8.66 13.40 -24.94
CA LEU A 286 9.28 13.32 -23.62
C LEU A 286 10.77 13.01 -23.74
N PHE A 287 11.15 12.09 -24.63
CA PHE A 287 12.54 11.76 -24.89
C PHE A 287 13.37 12.97 -25.35
N ASN A 288 12.82 13.81 -26.26
CA ASN A 288 13.50 15.00 -26.76
C ASN A 288 13.59 16.14 -25.71
N LYS A 289 12.68 16.16 -24.73
CA LYS A 289 12.71 17.10 -23.60
C LYS A 289 13.65 16.66 -22.48
N ASP A 290 14.00 15.38 -22.44
CA ASP A 290 14.91 14.81 -21.45
C ASP A 290 16.33 15.32 -21.72
N LYS A 291 16.86 16.13 -20.80
CA LYS A 291 18.21 16.70 -20.85
C LYS A 291 19.25 15.84 -20.16
N SER A 292 18.90 14.61 -19.77
CA SER A 292 19.85 13.69 -19.17
C SER A 292 20.95 13.35 -20.18
N GLU A 293 22.19 13.32 -19.72
CA GLU A 293 23.35 12.91 -20.51
C GLU A 293 23.31 11.41 -20.79
N TYR A 294 23.88 10.98 -21.92
CA TYR A 294 24.06 9.56 -22.22
C TYR A 294 25.20 8.98 -21.37
N GLN A 295 24.83 8.34 -20.26
CA GLN A 295 25.80 7.76 -19.32
C GLN A 295 26.26 6.37 -19.75
N TYR A 296 27.27 6.31 -20.60
CA TYR A 296 27.91 5.05 -20.97
C TYR A 296 28.87 4.59 -19.87
N GLN A 297 28.91 3.28 -19.60
CA GLN A 297 29.67 2.70 -18.50
C GLN A 297 31.04 2.16 -18.95
N VAL A 298 31.11 0.87 -19.32
CA VAL A 298 32.36 0.17 -19.66
C VAL A 298 32.89 0.67 -21.01
N ILE A 299 32.05 0.74 -22.02
CA ILE A 299 32.39 1.28 -23.34
C ILE A 299 32.03 2.78 -23.33
N ASN A 300 32.99 3.65 -23.09
CA ASN A 300 32.78 5.08 -22.93
C ASN A 300 33.58 5.92 -23.95
N ASN A 301 34.33 5.29 -24.84
CA ASN A 301 35.00 5.99 -25.94
C ASN A 301 33.97 6.35 -27.01
N LYS A 302 33.89 7.64 -27.37
CA LYS A 302 32.91 8.18 -28.31
C LYS A 302 32.99 7.55 -29.70
N GLU A 303 34.17 7.33 -30.20
CA GLU A 303 34.38 6.71 -31.53
C GLU A 303 33.91 5.24 -31.53
N GLU A 304 34.25 4.49 -30.49
CA GLU A 304 33.78 3.09 -30.32
C GLU A 304 32.25 3.03 -30.25
N ILE A 305 31.61 3.92 -29.46
CA ILE A 305 30.16 4.03 -29.34
C ILE A 305 29.54 4.32 -30.71
N ASN A 306 30.03 5.33 -31.41
CA ASN A 306 29.51 5.71 -32.73
C ASN A 306 29.63 4.54 -33.71
N LYS A 307 30.76 3.83 -33.70
CA LYS A 307 30.98 2.65 -34.55
C LYS A 307 30.01 1.49 -34.20
N ILE A 308 29.74 1.24 -32.93
CA ILE A 308 28.76 0.23 -32.50
C ILE A 308 27.37 0.60 -33.02
N LEU A 309 26.93 1.85 -32.87
CA LEU A 309 25.62 2.31 -33.32
C LEU A 309 25.48 2.21 -34.84
N ASP A 310 26.52 2.60 -35.61
CA ASP A 310 26.53 2.51 -37.07
C ASP A 310 26.54 1.06 -37.57
N LEU A 311 27.37 0.20 -37.02
CA LEU A 311 27.41 -1.22 -37.39
C LEU A 311 26.08 -1.90 -37.05
N TYR A 312 25.51 -1.62 -35.89
CA TYR A 312 24.26 -2.23 -35.50
C TYR A 312 23.14 -1.90 -36.48
N ILE A 313 22.89 -0.62 -36.76
CA ILE A 313 21.75 -0.21 -37.61
C ILE A 313 21.93 -0.61 -39.08
N ASN A 314 23.15 -0.57 -39.59
CA ASN A 314 23.43 -0.82 -41.01
C ASN A 314 23.61 -2.32 -41.37
N LYS A 315 24.05 -3.15 -40.41
CA LYS A 315 24.42 -4.54 -40.68
C LYS A 315 23.65 -5.57 -39.84
N TYR A 316 23.37 -5.26 -38.57
CA TYR A 316 22.86 -6.24 -37.62
C TYR A 316 21.38 -6.04 -37.26
N TYR A 317 20.80 -4.86 -37.48
CA TYR A 317 19.41 -4.62 -37.17
C TYR A 317 18.48 -5.09 -38.27
N ASN A 318 17.52 -5.94 -37.90
CA ASN A 318 16.40 -6.32 -38.78
C ASN A 318 15.11 -6.37 -37.96
N GLN A 319 14.11 -5.58 -38.34
CA GLN A 319 12.81 -5.46 -37.67
C GLN A 319 12.06 -6.81 -37.57
N ASN A 320 12.33 -7.72 -38.50
CA ASN A 320 11.63 -9.01 -38.59
C ASN A 320 12.34 -10.15 -37.83
N ASP A 321 13.48 -9.87 -37.19
CA ASP A 321 14.17 -10.87 -36.42
C ASP A 321 13.37 -11.21 -35.14
N ASP A 322 13.33 -12.49 -34.80
CA ASP A 322 12.87 -12.92 -33.48
C ASP A 322 13.88 -12.52 -32.38
N LYS A 323 13.48 -12.67 -31.13
CA LYS A 323 14.31 -12.28 -29.98
C LYS A 323 15.65 -13.02 -29.93
N GLN A 324 15.68 -14.30 -30.34
CA GLN A 324 16.91 -15.08 -30.32
C GLN A 324 17.88 -14.58 -31.39
N LYS A 325 17.40 -14.42 -32.62
CA LYS A 325 18.20 -13.92 -33.74
C LYS A 325 18.69 -12.51 -33.50
N TRP A 326 17.81 -11.64 -32.98
CA TRP A 326 18.18 -10.30 -32.54
C TRP A 326 19.35 -10.30 -31.53
N PHE A 327 19.33 -11.17 -30.52
CA PHE A 327 20.42 -11.26 -29.55
C PHE A 327 21.69 -11.86 -30.14
N ASP A 328 21.57 -12.85 -31.04
CA ASP A 328 22.72 -13.42 -31.72
C ASP A 328 23.41 -12.38 -32.64
N ASN A 329 22.65 -11.51 -33.28
CA ASN A 329 23.21 -10.38 -34.03
C ASN A 329 24.02 -9.42 -33.13
N ILE A 330 23.58 -9.16 -31.90
CA ILE A 330 24.36 -8.35 -30.95
C ILE A 330 25.64 -9.08 -30.52
N LYS A 331 25.63 -10.40 -30.37
CA LYS A 331 26.84 -11.19 -30.13
C LYS A 331 27.84 -11.12 -31.28
N GLU A 332 27.35 -11.18 -32.51
CA GLU A 332 28.20 -11.02 -33.70
C GLU A 332 28.79 -9.62 -33.80
N LEU A 333 28.02 -8.59 -33.49
CA LEU A 333 28.51 -7.22 -33.38
C LEU A 333 29.59 -7.10 -32.32
N ALA A 334 29.41 -7.70 -31.16
CA ALA A 334 30.42 -7.67 -30.08
C ALA A 334 31.72 -8.33 -30.54
N GLU A 335 31.67 -9.46 -31.25
CA GLU A 335 32.84 -10.15 -31.82
C GLU A 335 33.54 -9.30 -32.88
N GLU A 336 32.79 -8.66 -33.77
CA GLU A 336 33.36 -7.76 -34.80
C GLU A 336 34.06 -6.53 -34.18
N MET A 337 33.58 -6.07 -33.03
CA MET A 337 34.24 -5.02 -32.25
C MET A 337 35.43 -5.50 -31.40
N GLY A 338 35.76 -6.79 -31.44
CA GLY A 338 36.83 -7.40 -30.64
C GLY A 338 36.47 -7.65 -29.18
N TYR A 339 35.17 -7.62 -28.86
CA TYR A 339 34.67 -7.91 -27.51
C TYR A 339 34.24 -9.38 -27.35
N ALA A 340 34.09 -9.82 -26.13
CA ALA A 340 33.66 -11.19 -25.86
C ALA A 340 32.17 -11.40 -26.22
N LYS A 341 31.90 -12.43 -27.05
CA LYS A 341 30.55 -12.87 -27.43
C LYS A 341 29.67 -13.33 -26.26
N GLU A 342 30.33 -13.84 -25.23
CA GLU A 342 29.67 -14.41 -24.05
C GLU A 342 30.32 -13.87 -22.77
N VAL A 343 29.48 -13.56 -21.77
CA VAL A 343 29.96 -13.11 -20.45
C VAL A 343 30.87 -14.15 -19.78
N LYS A 344 30.63 -15.45 -20.02
CA LYS A 344 31.48 -16.52 -19.52
C LYS A 344 32.88 -16.48 -20.13
N ALA A 345 33.01 -16.21 -21.43
CA ALA A 345 34.30 -16.09 -22.11
C ALA A 345 35.09 -14.89 -21.61
N PHE A 346 34.41 -13.76 -21.35
CA PHE A 346 35.01 -12.58 -20.72
C PHE A 346 35.57 -12.90 -19.34
N LYS A 347 34.76 -13.53 -18.46
CA LYS A 347 35.18 -13.89 -17.11
C LYS A 347 36.34 -14.89 -17.06
N ALA A 348 36.40 -15.79 -18.04
CA ALA A 348 37.47 -16.77 -18.14
C ALA A 348 38.82 -16.14 -18.62
N ASN A 349 38.79 -15.05 -19.39
CA ASN A 349 39.93 -14.38 -19.98
C ASN A 349 39.80 -12.87 -19.92
N PRO A 350 39.78 -12.26 -18.73
CA PRO A 350 39.53 -10.82 -18.56
C PRO A 350 40.58 -9.94 -19.24
N ASP A 351 41.82 -10.39 -19.32
CA ASP A 351 42.91 -9.65 -19.96
C ASP A 351 42.87 -9.67 -21.49
N LYS A 352 42.07 -10.59 -22.05
CA LYS A 352 41.92 -10.72 -23.54
C LYS A 352 40.92 -9.73 -24.11
N TYR A 353 39.88 -9.40 -23.37
CA TYR A 353 38.76 -8.63 -23.86
C TYR A 353 38.56 -7.36 -23.03
N LYS A 354 38.35 -6.22 -23.69
CA LYS A 354 38.04 -4.95 -23.04
C LYS A 354 36.60 -4.89 -22.53
N ALA A 355 35.67 -5.60 -23.20
CA ALA A 355 34.24 -5.60 -22.93
C ALA A 355 33.57 -6.90 -23.41
N HIS A 356 32.28 -7.03 -23.21
CA HIS A 356 31.50 -8.20 -23.64
C HIS A 356 30.12 -7.80 -24.23
N VAL A 357 29.37 -8.76 -24.74
CA VAL A 357 28.04 -8.56 -25.36
C VAL A 357 27.07 -7.74 -24.48
N GLY A 358 27.12 -7.89 -23.15
CA GLY A 358 26.28 -7.10 -22.23
C GLY A 358 26.61 -5.62 -22.22
N ASP A 359 27.91 -5.27 -22.40
CA ASP A 359 28.36 -3.87 -22.48
C ASP A 359 27.91 -3.23 -23.81
N VAL A 360 27.99 -3.99 -24.91
CA VAL A 360 27.43 -3.58 -26.22
C VAL A 360 25.93 -3.37 -26.12
N SER A 361 25.20 -4.30 -25.48
CA SER A 361 23.76 -4.14 -25.23
C SER A 361 23.46 -2.88 -24.39
N THR A 362 24.34 -2.54 -23.43
CA THR A 362 24.20 -1.33 -22.63
C THR A 362 24.39 -0.06 -23.45
N VAL A 363 25.37 -0.04 -24.39
CA VAL A 363 25.54 1.07 -25.35
C VAL A 363 24.26 1.29 -26.14
N LEU A 364 23.71 0.25 -26.75
CA LEU A 364 22.46 0.32 -27.52
C LEU A 364 21.29 0.83 -26.65
N ARG A 365 21.19 0.32 -25.43
CA ARG A 365 20.13 0.74 -24.48
C ARG A 365 20.24 2.20 -24.12
N VAL A 366 21.41 2.65 -23.75
CA VAL A 366 21.65 4.06 -23.37
C VAL A 366 21.34 4.99 -24.56
N ALA A 367 21.81 4.66 -25.77
CA ALA A 367 21.53 5.44 -26.96
C ALA A 367 20.03 5.53 -27.29
N LEU A 368 19.25 4.47 -26.99
CA LEU A 368 17.81 4.44 -27.24
C LEU A 368 16.98 5.14 -26.17
N THR A 369 17.43 5.11 -24.91
CA THR A 369 16.55 5.41 -23.76
C THR A 369 17.13 6.44 -22.80
N LYS A 370 18.39 6.82 -22.95
CA LYS A 370 19.20 7.59 -21.97
C LYS A 370 19.29 6.91 -20.60
N ARG A 371 18.99 5.60 -20.52
CA ARG A 371 18.97 4.83 -19.27
C ARG A 371 19.86 3.61 -19.37
N THR A 372 20.51 3.27 -18.26
CA THR A 372 21.34 2.04 -18.14
C THR A 372 20.51 0.81 -17.83
N ASN A 373 19.31 0.98 -17.27
CA ASN A 373 18.38 -0.07 -16.93
C ASN A 373 16.97 0.23 -17.47
N THR A 374 16.40 -0.71 -18.20
CA THR A 374 15.04 -0.65 -18.77
C THR A 374 14.45 -2.04 -18.78
N PRO A 375 13.14 -2.19 -19.06
CA PRO A 375 12.56 -3.46 -19.45
C PRO A 375 13.22 -4.04 -20.69
N ASP A 376 12.67 -5.14 -21.22
CA ASP A 376 13.21 -5.90 -22.34
C ASP A 376 13.50 -5.03 -23.57
N MET A 377 14.77 -4.97 -23.95
CA MET A 377 15.23 -4.09 -25.01
C MET A 377 14.75 -4.52 -26.41
N TYR A 378 14.57 -5.83 -26.64
CA TYR A 378 14.01 -6.32 -27.88
C TYR A 378 12.57 -5.82 -28.06
N GLU A 379 11.74 -5.95 -27.03
CA GLU A 379 10.35 -5.45 -27.07
C GLU A 379 10.31 -3.92 -27.26
N ILE A 380 11.19 -3.19 -26.58
CA ILE A 380 11.34 -1.73 -26.76
C ILE A 380 11.65 -1.40 -28.25
N MET A 381 12.64 -2.06 -28.84
CA MET A 381 13.00 -1.84 -30.23
C MET A 381 11.89 -2.20 -31.23
N GLN A 382 11.16 -3.29 -30.97
CA GLN A 382 10.02 -3.68 -31.78
C GLN A 382 8.91 -2.61 -31.78
N ILE A 383 8.64 -2.01 -30.63
CA ILE A 383 7.61 -0.95 -30.48
C ILE A 383 8.08 0.37 -31.09
N LEU A 384 9.35 0.75 -30.92
CA LEU A 384 9.90 1.97 -31.49
C LEU A 384 9.96 1.92 -33.03
N GLY A 385 10.35 0.80 -33.60
CA GLY A 385 10.55 0.63 -35.03
C GLY A 385 11.81 1.31 -35.56
N LYS A 386 12.22 0.94 -36.79
CA LYS A 386 13.47 1.33 -37.39
C LYS A 386 13.71 2.84 -37.39
N GLN A 387 12.73 3.62 -37.84
CA GLN A 387 12.89 5.08 -38.01
C GLN A 387 13.21 5.80 -36.68
N LYS A 388 12.52 5.43 -35.59
CA LYS A 388 12.80 6.04 -34.28
C LYS A 388 14.16 5.58 -33.73
N ILE A 389 14.54 4.33 -33.96
CA ILE A 389 15.86 3.81 -33.55
C ILE A 389 16.97 4.58 -34.24
N GLU A 390 16.90 4.73 -35.59
CA GLU A 390 17.87 5.51 -36.37
C GLU A 390 18.00 6.95 -35.88
N LYS A 391 16.86 7.62 -35.67
CA LYS A 391 16.83 8.99 -35.18
C LYS A 391 17.51 9.11 -33.80
N ARG A 392 17.24 8.20 -32.88
CA ARG A 392 17.83 8.23 -31.54
C ARG A 392 19.32 7.94 -31.53
N PHE A 393 19.77 7.02 -32.37
CA PHE A 393 21.20 6.79 -32.54
C PHE A 393 21.90 8.00 -33.12
N GLN A 394 21.26 8.70 -34.07
CA GLN A 394 21.83 9.95 -34.61
C GLN A 394 21.93 11.01 -33.51
N LEU A 395 20.91 11.23 -32.69
CA LEU A 395 20.95 12.16 -31.57
C LEU A 395 22.07 11.79 -30.56
N ALA A 396 22.22 10.52 -30.23
CA ALA A 396 23.28 10.06 -29.34
C ALA A 396 24.69 10.34 -29.91
N LYS A 397 24.88 10.17 -31.24
CA LYS A 397 26.13 10.48 -31.90
C LYS A 397 26.45 12.00 -31.96
N GLU A 398 25.43 12.83 -32.14
CA GLU A 398 25.56 14.30 -32.12
C GLU A 398 26.01 14.80 -30.75
N GLU A 399 25.54 14.26 -29.64
CA GLU A 399 26.03 14.58 -28.29
C GLU A 399 27.46 14.03 -28.03
N ASN A 400 27.87 13.00 -28.76
CA ASN A 400 29.21 12.45 -28.65
C ASN A 400 30.25 13.31 -29.41
N ASN A 401 29.86 14.09 -30.40
CA ASN A 401 30.75 14.98 -31.17
C ASN A 401 30.89 16.34 -30.47
#